data_0ee5a78c239ca08a4ebf204154fc6986
#
_entry.id   0ee5a78c239ca08a4ebf204154fc6986
#
_cell.length_a   1.000
_cell.length_b   1.000
_cell.length_c   1.000
_cell.angle_alpha   90.00
_cell.angle_beta   90.00
_cell.angle_gamma   90.00
#
_symmetry.space_group_name_H-M   'P 1'
#
loop_
_entity.id
_entity.type
_entity.pdbx_description
1 polymer ?
#
loop_
_entity_poly.entity_id
_entity_poly.type
_entity_poly.pdbx_seq_one_letter_code
_entity_poly.pdbx_strand_id
1 'polypeptide(L)'
;MFTHKDSSTCLQYKKPETRNQKQMKNTFFILIFLAVPAFAQTDARMYDIIADSSPDRIEEDIRMLAGFGTRNTMSDTLSDTRGIGAARRWIKAEFDQISADCAGCLEVFYQRTLVPAEGNDRIPVDTWIVNVIAIQRGTVYPDRYVIMAGDIDSRASSSTDAVTDAPGANDNASGMAGAIEAARILTKYSFPTSIVYTGLSGEEQGLYGGQHMAKMAKEEEWDIIGVLNNDMIGNIKGIDGVIDNSTFRVFSEPTPVTEAEAERRRRRYYGGEVDGPSRQLARYVHRMTGIYIPDLNAKMIYRLDRFGRGGHHRPFNDEGFAGVRIMETHENYNMQHQDIRVENGIEYGDVIEGVNFEYAARLTAVNAITLAGLAWAPPQPTKVRIGGIVQPSTRLVWEAVEDGNLAGYKIYWRDTTAPQWQHSRFVGPDVTDFTLENIVIDNYLFGVASVGKNGNESVVVFPVGIIPPR
;
A
#
# COMPACT_ATOMS: atom_id res chain seq x y z
N MET A 1 43.41 57.36 -34.68
CA MET A 1 43.29 58.77 -35.11
C MET A 1 42.45 59.50 -34.08
N PHE A 2 43.08 60.41 -33.34
CA PHE A 2 42.57 61.61 -32.61
C PHE A 2 41.44 61.43 -31.63
N THR A 3 41.38 62.04 -30.45
CA THR A 3 42.33 62.83 -29.56
C THR A 3 41.57 63.14 -28.28
N HIS A 4 42.28 63.14 -27.22
CA HIS A 4 42.01 63.76 -25.89
C HIS A 4 41.12 64.99 -25.84
N LYS A 5 40.43 65.16 -24.69
CA LYS A 5 40.64 66.38 -23.86
C LYS A 5 40.07 66.17 -22.43
N ASP A 6 40.95 66.44 -21.50
CA ASP A 6 40.76 66.73 -20.07
C ASP A 6 39.94 67.99 -19.83
N SER A 7 39.21 68.01 -18.69
CA SER A 7 39.10 69.27 -17.90
C SER A 7 38.76 68.95 -16.45
N SER A 8 39.69 69.24 -15.60
CA SER A 8 39.64 69.32 -14.15
C SER A 8 38.74 70.47 -13.67
N THR A 9 37.93 70.25 -12.66
CA THR A 9 37.35 71.34 -11.88
C THR A 9 37.32 70.97 -10.40
N CYS A 10 37.94 71.91 -9.64
CA CYS A 10 38.21 71.95 -8.23
C CYS A 10 36.90 72.01 -7.39
N LEU A 11 36.75 71.19 -6.35
CA LEU A 11 35.66 71.30 -5.39
C LEU A 11 36.14 71.83 -4.04
N GLN A 12 35.55 72.95 -3.65
CA GLN A 12 35.78 73.63 -2.35
C GLN A 12 34.99 72.87 -1.23
N TYR A 13 35.71 72.68 -0.12
CA TYR A 13 35.18 72.19 1.14
C TYR A 13 34.30 73.23 1.84
N LYS A 14 33.08 72.89 2.21
CA LYS A 14 32.26 73.60 3.23
C LYS A 14 32.14 72.74 4.49
N LYS A 15 32.37 73.34 5.65
CA LYS A 15 32.20 72.77 7.00
C LYS A 15 30.75 72.55 7.30
N PRO A 16 30.37 71.43 8.05
CA PRO A 16 28.98 71.16 8.44
C PRO A 16 28.61 71.97 9.70
N GLU A 17 27.40 72.49 9.66
CA GLU A 17 26.69 73.09 10.79
C GLU A 17 26.14 72.04 11.74
N THR A 18 26.17 72.29 13.02
CA THR A 18 25.62 71.50 14.13
C THR A 18 24.11 71.44 14.05
N ARG A 19 23.60 70.22 14.00
CA ARG A 19 22.14 69.95 13.98
C ARG A 19 21.68 69.22 15.25
N ASN A 20 20.65 69.79 15.86
CA ASN A 20 19.92 69.41 17.06
C ASN A 20 19.61 67.90 17.19
N GLN A 21 19.86 67.39 18.39
CA GLN A 21 19.33 66.11 18.88
C GLN A 21 17.80 66.15 18.93
N LYS A 22 17.14 65.39 18.04
CA LYS A 22 15.75 64.96 18.20
C LYS A 22 15.75 63.62 18.90
N GLN A 23 15.04 63.55 20.03
CA GLN A 23 14.73 62.33 20.74
C GLN A 23 14.06 61.33 19.81
N MET A 24 14.70 60.19 19.54
CA MET A 24 14.08 59.01 18.92
C MET A 24 13.29 58.30 20.01
N LYS A 25 11.96 58.29 19.88
CA LYS A 25 11.09 57.41 20.63
C LYS A 25 11.31 55.99 20.09
N ASN A 26 11.90 55.13 20.88
CA ASN A 26 11.98 53.68 20.60
C ASN A 26 10.58 53.08 20.68
N THR A 27 9.96 52.84 19.53
CA THR A 27 8.76 52.03 19.42
C THR A 27 9.22 50.56 19.35
N PHE A 28 9.13 49.85 20.46
CA PHE A 28 9.32 48.40 20.47
C PHE A 28 8.13 47.73 19.74
N PHE A 29 8.37 47.26 18.53
CA PHE A 29 7.44 46.32 17.88
C PHE A 29 7.62 44.94 18.55
N ILE A 30 6.67 44.56 19.40
CA ILE A 30 6.53 43.18 19.85
C ILE A 30 6.00 42.40 18.67
N LEU A 31 6.85 41.64 17.96
CA LEU A 31 6.45 40.60 17.05
C LEU A 31 5.83 39.44 17.90
N ILE A 32 4.54 39.40 17.98
CA ILE A 32 3.82 38.21 18.47
C ILE A 32 3.99 37.12 17.39
N PHE A 33 4.93 36.19 17.60
CA PHE A 33 4.96 34.94 16.88
C PHE A 33 3.71 34.14 17.29
N LEU A 34 2.67 34.21 16.47
CA LEU A 34 1.62 33.22 16.50
C LEU A 34 2.28 31.91 16.10
N ALA A 35 2.58 31.06 17.09
CA ALA A 35 2.95 29.66 16.83
C ALA A 35 1.73 28.98 16.19
N VAL A 36 1.70 28.97 14.87
CA VAL A 36 0.80 28.08 14.13
C VAL A 36 1.27 26.68 14.48
N PRO A 37 0.46 25.82 15.08
CA PRO A 37 0.85 24.43 15.32
C PRO A 37 1.21 23.82 13.96
N ALA A 38 2.50 23.58 13.75
CA ALA A 38 2.97 22.79 12.62
C ALA A 38 2.55 21.35 12.91
N PHE A 39 1.48 20.88 12.29
CA PHE A 39 1.16 19.46 12.30
C PHE A 39 2.32 18.75 11.60
N ALA A 40 2.88 17.76 12.26
CA ALA A 40 3.92 16.94 11.65
C ALA A 40 3.38 16.31 10.37
N GLN A 41 4.09 16.50 9.25
CA GLN A 41 3.71 15.86 7.98
C GLN A 41 4.09 14.37 7.98
N THR A 42 4.89 13.93 8.95
CA THR A 42 5.42 12.57 9.09
C THR A 42 5.23 12.07 10.51
N ASP A 43 4.89 10.80 10.66
CA ASP A 43 4.86 10.09 11.94
C ASP A 43 6.23 9.44 12.19
N ALA A 44 6.90 9.81 13.27
CA ALA A 44 8.25 9.30 13.58
C ALA A 44 8.29 7.78 13.75
N ARG A 45 7.20 7.16 14.22
CA ARG A 45 7.09 5.71 14.38
C ARG A 45 7.27 4.95 13.07
N MET A 46 7.00 5.57 11.92
CA MET A 46 7.20 4.95 10.62
C MET A 46 8.67 4.64 10.34
N TYR A 47 9.59 5.50 10.81
CA TYR A 47 11.03 5.25 10.66
C TYR A 47 11.50 4.09 11.53
N ASP A 48 10.93 3.94 12.73
CA ASP A 48 11.21 2.78 13.61
C ASP A 48 10.70 1.49 12.97
N ILE A 49 9.50 1.50 12.38
CA ILE A 49 8.92 0.37 11.65
C ILE A 49 9.82 -0.03 10.46
N ILE A 50 10.33 0.94 9.69
CA ILE A 50 11.23 0.69 8.56
C ILE A 50 12.55 0.08 9.03
N ALA A 51 13.12 0.63 10.09
CA ALA A 51 14.39 0.17 10.65
C ALA A 51 14.30 -1.25 11.26
N ASP A 52 13.12 -1.64 11.70
CA ASP A 52 12.85 -2.98 12.27
C ASP A 52 12.71 -4.09 11.22
N SER A 53 12.53 -3.77 9.94
CA SER A 53 12.44 -4.78 8.87
C SER A 53 13.81 -5.41 8.61
N SER A 54 13.94 -6.70 8.94
CA SER A 54 15.21 -7.41 8.97
C SER A 54 15.40 -8.32 7.76
N PRO A 55 16.41 -8.07 6.92
CA PRO A 55 16.78 -8.97 5.84
C PRO A 55 17.16 -10.38 6.36
N ASP A 56 17.83 -10.46 7.51
CA ASP A 56 18.29 -11.74 8.08
C ASP A 56 17.09 -12.61 8.50
N ARG A 57 16.08 -12.06 9.19
CA ARG A 57 14.87 -12.82 9.54
C ARG A 57 14.05 -13.22 8.33
N ILE A 58 13.96 -12.37 7.32
CA ILE A 58 13.30 -12.68 6.04
C ILE A 58 14.06 -13.80 5.31
N GLU A 59 15.39 -13.79 5.33
CA GLU A 59 16.20 -14.87 4.79
C GLU A 59 15.93 -16.19 5.49
N GLU A 60 15.92 -16.19 6.83
CA GLU A 60 15.62 -17.38 7.64
C GLU A 60 14.25 -17.96 7.30
N ASP A 61 13.23 -17.13 7.21
CA ASP A 61 11.86 -17.54 6.88
C ASP A 61 11.75 -18.09 5.45
N ILE A 62 12.38 -17.44 4.47
CA ILE A 62 12.37 -17.90 3.07
C ILE A 62 13.12 -19.23 2.95
N ARG A 63 14.27 -19.40 3.62
CA ARG A 63 15.01 -20.65 3.64
C ARG A 63 14.21 -21.78 4.26
N MET A 64 13.48 -21.52 5.33
CA MET A 64 12.58 -22.50 5.96
C MET A 64 11.46 -22.91 5.00
N LEU A 65 10.75 -21.96 4.41
CA LEU A 65 9.66 -22.22 3.47
C LEU A 65 10.15 -22.99 2.23
N ALA A 66 11.27 -22.58 1.63
CA ALA A 66 11.89 -23.27 0.50
C ALA A 66 12.37 -24.68 0.88
N GLY A 67 12.81 -24.88 2.12
CA GLY A 67 13.28 -26.15 2.66
C GLY A 67 12.21 -27.25 2.73
N PHE A 68 10.93 -26.91 2.63
CA PHE A 68 9.85 -27.92 2.53
C PHE A 68 9.77 -28.61 1.14
N GLY A 69 10.70 -28.32 0.23
CA GLY A 69 10.88 -28.96 -1.06
C GLY A 69 9.85 -28.57 -2.10
N THR A 70 8.59 -28.86 -1.85
CA THR A 70 7.46 -28.32 -2.61
C THR A 70 6.36 -27.91 -1.63
N ARG A 71 5.68 -26.81 -1.94
CA ARG A 71 4.46 -26.39 -1.22
C ARG A 71 3.25 -26.41 -2.14
N ASN A 72 3.29 -27.20 -3.23
CA ASN A 72 2.12 -27.34 -4.10
C ASN A 72 0.88 -27.64 -3.27
N THR A 73 -0.23 -27.00 -3.61
CA THR A 73 -1.50 -27.09 -2.85
C THR A 73 -1.96 -28.52 -2.58
N MET A 74 -1.63 -29.47 -3.50
CA MET A 74 -1.98 -30.89 -3.42
C MET A 74 -0.83 -31.76 -2.88
N SER A 75 0.28 -31.17 -2.45
CA SER A 75 1.44 -31.91 -1.89
C SER A 75 1.11 -32.48 -0.51
N ASP A 76 2.08 -33.21 0.06
CA ASP A 76 1.94 -33.90 1.34
C ASP A 76 1.43 -32.96 2.45
N THR A 77 0.37 -33.40 3.14
CA THR A 77 -0.23 -32.67 4.25
C THR A 77 0.11 -33.24 5.63
N LEU A 78 0.77 -34.42 5.68
CA LEU A 78 1.05 -35.16 6.91
C LEU A 78 2.51 -35.02 7.36
N SER A 79 3.46 -34.98 6.43
CA SER A 79 4.88 -34.82 6.72
C SER A 79 5.17 -33.54 7.50
N ASP A 80 6.08 -33.62 8.48
CA ASP A 80 6.51 -32.46 9.27
C ASP A 80 7.63 -31.66 8.60
N THR A 81 8.27 -32.22 7.56
CA THR A 81 9.46 -31.64 6.92
C THR A 81 9.28 -31.39 5.42
N ARG A 82 8.15 -31.75 4.82
CA ARG A 82 7.90 -31.60 3.39
C ARG A 82 6.42 -31.28 3.10
N GLY A 83 6.20 -30.53 2.04
CA GLY A 83 4.87 -30.27 1.48
C GLY A 83 4.11 -29.13 2.16
N ILE A 84 2.91 -28.89 1.61
CA ILE A 84 2.05 -27.78 2.03
C ILE A 84 1.61 -27.89 3.49
N GLY A 85 1.46 -29.12 4.02
CA GLY A 85 1.05 -29.36 5.42
C GLY A 85 2.12 -28.88 6.40
N ALA A 86 3.42 -29.18 6.13
CA ALA A 86 4.54 -28.72 6.94
C ALA A 86 4.60 -27.16 6.93
N ALA A 87 4.49 -26.56 5.74
CA ALA A 87 4.51 -25.10 5.60
C ALA A 87 3.38 -24.42 6.40
N ARG A 88 2.14 -24.92 6.29
CA ARG A 88 0.98 -24.37 7.05
C ARG A 88 1.19 -24.44 8.56
N ARG A 89 1.71 -25.58 9.07
CA ARG A 89 1.99 -25.74 10.50
C ARG A 89 3.10 -24.82 10.97
N TRP A 90 4.17 -24.69 10.18
CA TRP A 90 5.26 -23.80 10.50
C TRP A 90 4.80 -22.32 10.52
N ILE A 91 4.11 -21.83 9.49
CA ILE A 91 3.58 -20.47 9.44
C ILE A 91 2.68 -20.19 10.64
N LYS A 92 1.80 -21.14 10.98
CA LYS A 92 0.95 -20.99 12.17
C LYS A 92 1.79 -20.90 13.46
N ALA A 93 2.81 -21.73 13.59
CA ALA A 93 3.70 -21.71 14.76
C ALA A 93 4.47 -20.38 14.87
N GLU A 94 4.90 -19.78 13.77
CA GLU A 94 5.53 -18.45 13.76
C GLU A 94 4.53 -17.37 14.27
N PHE A 95 3.29 -17.36 13.76
CA PHE A 95 2.28 -16.43 14.26
C PHE A 95 1.91 -16.70 15.74
N ASP A 96 1.83 -17.96 16.15
CA ASP A 96 1.59 -18.32 17.56
C ASP A 96 2.74 -17.83 18.46
N GLN A 97 4.01 -17.93 17.99
CA GLN A 97 5.17 -17.42 18.73
C GLN A 97 5.15 -15.90 18.82
N ILE A 98 4.88 -15.19 17.71
CA ILE A 98 4.70 -13.73 17.71
C ILE A 98 3.60 -13.33 18.68
N SER A 99 2.48 -14.08 18.69
CA SER A 99 1.38 -13.84 19.65
C SER A 99 1.83 -14.01 21.09
N ALA A 100 2.62 -15.05 21.40
CA ALA A 100 3.17 -15.27 22.73
C ALA A 100 4.11 -14.13 23.17
N ASP A 101 4.96 -13.65 22.26
CA ASP A 101 5.91 -12.56 22.53
C ASP A 101 5.22 -11.21 22.82
N CYS A 102 4.02 -11.00 22.28
CA CYS A 102 3.19 -9.82 22.54
C CYS A 102 2.05 -10.08 23.57
N ALA A 103 2.18 -11.08 24.41
CA ALA A 103 1.20 -11.42 25.44
C ALA A 103 -0.21 -11.78 24.91
N GLY A 104 -0.28 -12.48 23.78
CA GLY A 104 -1.54 -12.95 23.19
C GLY A 104 -2.24 -11.90 22.31
N CYS A 105 -1.49 -11.02 21.65
CA CYS A 105 -2.05 -9.94 20.85
C CYS A 105 -2.60 -10.39 19.48
N LEU A 106 -2.31 -11.62 19.02
CA LEU A 106 -2.82 -12.18 17.78
C LEU A 106 -3.83 -13.29 18.03
N GLU A 107 -4.92 -13.26 17.28
CA GLU A 107 -5.85 -14.37 17.14
C GLU A 107 -5.38 -15.21 15.93
N VAL A 108 -4.86 -16.42 16.16
CA VAL A 108 -4.26 -17.26 15.10
C VAL A 108 -5.09 -18.51 14.86
N PHE A 109 -5.55 -18.70 13.62
CA PHE A 109 -6.39 -19.84 13.28
C PHE A 109 -6.23 -20.28 11.82
N TYR A 110 -6.73 -21.50 11.52
CA TYR A 110 -6.89 -22.01 10.17
C TYR A 110 -8.29 -21.73 9.62
N GLN A 111 -8.37 -21.20 8.42
CA GLN A 111 -9.58 -21.13 7.62
C GLN A 111 -9.52 -22.22 6.54
N ARG A 112 -10.57 -23.04 6.39
CA ARG A 112 -10.55 -24.23 5.54
C ARG A 112 -11.75 -24.28 4.61
N THR A 113 -11.51 -24.67 3.34
CA THR A 113 -12.56 -25.00 2.38
C THR A 113 -12.15 -26.20 1.54
N LEU A 114 -13.12 -27.06 1.18
CA LEU A 114 -12.89 -28.19 0.27
C LEU A 114 -13.16 -27.72 -1.16
N VAL A 115 -12.19 -27.92 -2.04
CA VAL A 115 -12.35 -27.73 -3.49
C VAL A 115 -12.48 -29.11 -4.12
N PRO A 116 -13.63 -29.44 -4.77
CA PRO A 116 -13.83 -30.72 -5.43
C PRO A 116 -13.02 -30.81 -6.72
N ALA A 117 -12.63 -32.02 -7.07
CA ALA A 117 -11.93 -32.33 -8.32
C ALA A 117 -12.83 -32.22 -9.55
N GLU A 118 -14.14 -32.39 -9.37
CA GLU A 118 -15.08 -32.42 -10.48
C GLU A 118 -15.06 -31.14 -11.32
N GLY A 119 -14.74 -31.30 -12.61
CA GLY A 119 -14.69 -30.18 -13.54
C GLY A 119 -13.48 -29.23 -13.35
N ASN A 120 -12.44 -29.66 -12.62
CA ASN A 120 -11.29 -28.84 -12.27
C ASN A 120 -9.97 -29.46 -12.73
N ASP A 121 -9.49 -29.03 -13.89
CA ASP A 121 -8.22 -29.54 -14.46
C ASP A 121 -6.98 -29.17 -13.63
N ARG A 122 -7.07 -28.14 -12.77
CA ARG A 122 -5.94 -27.69 -11.92
C ARG A 122 -5.95 -28.33 -10.53
N ILE A 123 -7.08 -28.90 -10.11
CA ILE A 123 -7.23 -29.67 -8.86
C ILE A 123 -7.88 -31.02 -9.20
N PRO A 124 -7.10 -32.00 -9.70
CA PRO A 124 -7.61 -33.30 -10.15
C PRO A 124 -8.03 -34.26 -9.01
N VAL A 125 -7.84 -33.84 -7.75
CA VAL A 125 -8.24 -34.58 -6.56
C VAL A 125 -8.91 -33.63 -5.57
N ASP A 126 -9.94 -34.10 -4.84
CA ASP A 126 -10.58 -33.29 -3.79
C ASP A 126 -9.54 -32.77 -2.82
N THR A 127 -9.41 -31.45 -2.72
CA THR A 127 -8.30 -30.80 -2.00
C THR A 127 -8.80 -29.81 -0.97
N TRP A 128 -8.32 -29.96 0.26
CA TRP A 128 -8.53 -28.97 1.30
C TRP A 128 -7.60 -27.76 1.11
N ILE A 129 -8.18 -26.63 0.78
CA ILE A 129 -7.51 -25.34 0.83
C ILE A 129 -7.51 -24.85 2.29
N VAL A 130 -6.35 -24.54 2.82
CA VAL A 130 -6.19 -24.11 4.20
C VAL A 130 -5.35 -22.85 4.26
N ASN A 131 -5.99 -21.74 4.62
CA ASN A 131 -5.33 -20.47 4.92
C ASN A 131 -4.87 -20.45 6.36
N VAL A 132 -3.81 -19.69 6.65
CA VAL A 132 -3.37 -19.35 8.00
C VAL A 132 -3.64 -17.87 8.22
N ILE A 133 -4.42 -17.53 9.24
CA ILE A 133 -4.85 -16.16 9.51
C ILE A 133 -4.40 -15.77 10.91
N ALA A 134 -3.81 -14.57 11.03
CA ALA A 134 -3.45 -13.94 12.30
C ALA A 134 -4.05 -12.53 12.33
N ILE A 135 -4.86 -12.23 13.34
CA ILE A 135 -5.55 -10.94 13.50
C ILE A 135 -5.04 -10.22 14.74
N GLN A 136 -4.46 -9.05 14.55
CA GLN A 136 -4.19 -8.07 15.59
C GLN A 136 -5.40 -7.15 15.71
N ARG A 137 -6.20 -7.34 16.78
CA ARG A 137 -7.45 -6.59 16.95
C ARG A 137 -7.22 -5.11 17.21
N GLY A 138 -8.01 -4.29 16.52
CA GLY A 138 -8.06 -2.85 16.75
C GLY A 138 -8.72 -2.50 18.07
N THR A 139 -8.22 -1.45 18.74
CA THR A 139 -8.72 -1.02 20.06
C THR A 139 -9.97 -0.14 19.99
N VAL A 140 -10.27 0.43 18.82
CA VAL A 140 -11.41 1.34 18.61
C VAL A 140 -12.36 0.80 17.54
N TYR A 141 -11.80 0.26 16.46
CA TYR A 141 -12.54 -0.29 15.32
C TYR A 141 -12.13 -1.75 15.07
N PRO A 142 -12.52 -2.70 15.96
CA PRO A 142 -12.10 -4.10 15.85
C PRO A 142 -12.64 -4.81 14.61
N ASP A 143 -13.74 -4.35 14.04
CA ASP A 143 -14.38 -4.93 12.85
C ASP A 143 -14.00 -4.22 11.55
N ARG A 144 -13.03 -3.31 11.62
CA ARG A 144 -12.43 -2.62 10.49
C ARG A 144 -11.02 -3.15 10.28
N TYR A 145 -10.66 -3.48 9.01
CA TYR A 145 -9.48 -4.28 8.72
C TYR A 145 -8.60 -3.68 7.64
N VAL A 146 -7.28 -3.81 7.80
CA VAL A 146 -6.28 -3.75 6.74
C VAL A 146 -5.56 -5.09 6.69
N ILE A 147 -5.32 -5.62 5.48
CA ILE A 147 -4.87 -7.00 5.28
C ILE A 147 -3.56 -7.01 4.52
N MET A 148 -2.58 -7.79 4.97
CA MET A 148 -1.40 -8.19 4.22
C MET A 148 -1.46 -9.69 3.94
N ALA A 149 -1.34 -10.08 2.68
CA ALA A 149 -1.38 -11.45 2.25
C ALA A 149 -0.09 -11.84 1.52
N GLY A 150 0.38 -13.06 1.78
CA GLY A 150 1.33 -13.81 0.99
C GLY A 150 0.74 -15.18 0.64
N ASP A 151 1.29 -15.86 -0.36
CA ASP A 151 0.81 -17.17 -0.78
C ASP A 151 1.66 -18.26 -0.12
N ILE A 152 0.99 -19.31 0.39
CA ILE A 152 1.68 -20.43 1.03
C ILE A 152 2.25 -21.38 -0.01
N ASP A 153 1.46 -21.62 -1.07
CA ASP A 153 1.79 -22.60 -2.09
C ASP A 153 2.89 -22.14 -3.05
N SER A 154 3.49 -23.10 -3.70
CA SER A 154 4.48 -22.97 -4.77
C SER A 154 4.21 -24.01 -5.84
N ARG A 155 4.83 -23.88 -7.02
CA ARG A 155 4.67 -24.85 -8.10
C ARG A 155 5.94 -25.06 -8.90
N ALA A 156 6.08 -26.28 -9.44
CA ALA A 156 6.96 -26.63 -10.53
C ALA A 156 6.41 -26.12 -11.89
N SER A 157 6.95 -26.56 -13.01
CA SER A 157 6.45 -26.21 -14.36
C SER A 157 4.96 -26.59 -14.52
N SER A 158 4.55 -27.72 -14.00
CA SER A 158 3.13 -28.12 -13.95
C SER A 158 2.49 -27.65 -12.63
N SER A 159 1.33 -27.01 -12.72
CA SER A 159 0.54 -26.61 -11.54
C SER A 159 -0.07 -27.79 -10.78
N THR A 160 -0.11 -28.97 -11.40
CA THR A 160 -0.65 -30.22 -10.81
C THR A 160 0.43 -31.16 -10.30
N ASP A 161 1.72 -30.83 -10.49
CA ASP A 161 2.82 -31.60 -9.94
C ASP A 161 3.01 -31.30 -8.44
N ALA A 162 2.57 -32.23 -7.62
CA ALA A 162 2.61 -32.13 -6.17
C ALA A 162 3.85 -32.82 -5.54
N VAL A 163 4.80 -33.32 -6.35
CA VAL A 163 5.88 -34.17 -5.90
C VAL A 163 7.27 -33.59 -6.21
N THR A 164 7.46 -33.07 -7.41
CA THR A 164 8.75 -32.47 -7.84
C THR A 164 9.10 -31.30 -6.94
N ASP A 165 10.39 -31.16 -6.62
CA ASP A 165 10.89 -30.05 -5.83
C ASP A 165 10.63 -28.72 -6.55
N ALA A 166 9.91 -27.87 -5.88
CA ALA A 166 9.55 -26.51 -6.29
C ALA A 166 9.64 -25.59 -5.06
N PRO A 167 10.85 -25.17 -4.68
CA PRO A 167 11.09 -24.41 -3.45
C PRO A 167 10.28 -23.12 -3.38
N GLY A 168 9.99 -22.49 -4.54
CA GLY A 168 9.22 -21.25 -4.60
C GLY A 168 9.78 -20.17 -3.67
N ALA A 169 11.11 -19.94 -3.77
CA ALA A 169 11.81 -19.06 -2.86
C ALA A 169 11.36 -17.59 -3.04
N ASN A 170 11.12 -17.18 -4.29
CA ASN A 170 10.56 -15.88 -4.62
C ASN A 170 9.03 -15.97 -4.81
N ASP A 171 8.55 -17.01 -5.49
CA ASP A 171 7.14 -17.27 -5.78
C ASP A 171 6.60 -18.46 -4.95
N ASN A 172 6.06 -18.28 -3.69
CA ASN A 172 5.93 -16.99 -3.04
C ASN A 172 6.38 -17.04 -1.56
N ALA A 173 7.52 -17.72 -1.25
CA ALA A 173 8.06 -17.65 0.10
C ALA A 173 8.45 -16.21 0.47
N SER A 174 8.84 -15.36 -0.52
CA SER A 174 9.19 -13.97 -0.28
C SER A 174 8.01 -13.17 0.27
N GLY A 175 6.83 -13.27 -0.34
CA GLY A 175 5.62 -12.58 0.12
C GLY A 175 5.13 -13.11 1.47
N MET A 176 5.23 -14.42 1.70
CA MET A 176 4.83 -15.02 2.98
C MET A 176 5.76 -14.61 4.13
N ALA A 177 7.08 -14.62 3.91
CA ALA A 177 8.06 -14.13 4.88
C ALA A 177 7.83 -12.65 5.20
N GLY A 178 7.51 -11.84 4.16
CA GLY A 178 7.14 -10.45 4.37
C GLY A 178 5.92 -10.26 5.28
N ALA A 179 4.90 -11.12 5.15
CA ALA A 179 3.71 -11.05 6.02
C ALA A 179 4.02 -11.45 7.47
N ILE A 180 4.86 -12.46 7.68
CA ILE A 180 5.33 -12.86 9.01
C ILE A 180 6.17 -11.75 9.64
N GLU A 181 7.11 -11.18 8.89
CA GLU A 181 7.98 -10.11 9.37
C GLU A 181 7.17 -8.84 9.71
N ALA A 182 6.17 -8.47 8.88
CA ALA A 182 5.27 -7.36 9.19
C ALA A 182 4.53 -7.59 10.52
N ALA A 183 4.10 -8.83 10.82
CA ALA A 183 3.50 -9.17 12.10
C ALA A 183 4.49 -8.98 13.26
N ARG A 184 5.75 -9.45 13.14
CA ARG A 184 6.80 -9.27 14.16
C ARG A 184 7.05 -7.79 14.46
N ILE A 185 7.00 -6.93 13.45
CA ILE A 185 7.22 -5.49 13.58
C ILE A 185 6.01 -4.82 14.23
N LEU A 186 4.82 -5.05 13.68
CA LEU A 186 3.63 -4.25 14.00
C LEU A 186 2.96 -4.66 15.31
N THR A 187 3.15 -5.89 15.80
CA THR A 187 2.65 -6.31 17.11
C THR A 187 3.30 -5.57 18.29
N LYS A 188 4.39 -4.85 18.06
CA LYS A 188 5.00 -3.92 19.02
C LYS A 188 4.17 -2.65 19.26
N TYR A 189 3.16 -2.42 18.43
CA TYR A 189 2.31 -1.22 18.46
C TYR A 189 0.84 -1.58 18.67
N SER A 190 0.09 -0.62 19.19
CA SER A 190 -1.37 -0.68 19.29
C SER A 190 -2.00 0.18 18.21
N PHE A 191 -3.05 -0.33 17.58
CA PHE A 191 -3.76 0.34 16.51
C PHE A 191 -5.25 0.51 16.81
N PRO A 192 -5.88 1.62 16.37
CA PRO A 192 -7.34 1.75 16.41
C PRO A 192 -8.07 0.70 15.56
N THR A 193 -7.54 0.38 14.39
CA THR A 193 -8.11 -0.54 13.38
C THR A 193 -7.37 -1.87 13.41
N SER A 194 -8.05 -2.98 13.15
CA SER A 194 -7.47 -4.33 13.09
C SER A 194 -6.53 -4.50 11.91
N ILE A 195 -5.43 -5.24 12.13
CA ILE A 195 -4.51 -5.66 11.07
C ILE A 195 -4.59 -7.18 10.94
N VAL A 196 -4.69 -7.67 9.69
CA VAL A 196 -4.69 -9.10 9.39
C VAL A 196 -3.44 -9.45 8.61
N TYR A 197 -2.71 -10.45 9.09
CA TYR A 197 -1.59 -11.08 8.40
C TYR A 197 -2.04 -12.46 7.98
N THR A 198 -1.90 -12.79 6.70
CA THR A 198 -2.45 -14.07 6.22
C THR A 198 -1.56 -14.74 5.18
N GLY A 199 -1.43 -16.06 5.33
CA GLY A 199 -0.96 -16.96 4.29
C GLY A 199 -2.18 -17.58 3.60
N LEU A 200 -2.31 -17.35 2.30
CA LEU A 200 -3.38 -17.87 1.47
C LEU A 200 -2.88 -19.06 0.65
N SER A 201 -3.70 -20.10 0.48
CA SER A 201 -3.34 -21.32 -0.27
C SER A 201 -4.10 -21.40 -1.59
N GLY A 202 -3.56 -22.14 -2.54
CA GLY A 202 -4.23 -22.41 -3.82
C GLY A 202 -4.20 -21.22 -4.77
N GLU A 203 -3.18 -20.38 -4.68
CA GLU A 203 -2.92 -19.31 -5.66
C GLU A 203 -2.71 -19.93 -7.03
N GLU A 204 -1.77 -20.86 -7.10
CA GLU A 204 -1.26 -21.51 -8.31
C GLU A 204 -2.31 -22.33 -9.06
N GLN A 205 -3.36 -22.78 -8.38
CA GLN A 205 -4.43 -23.56 -8.97
C GLN A 205 -5.65 -22.70 -9.32
N GLY A 206 -5.74 -21.45 -8.83
CA GLY A 206 -6.85 -20.56 -9.19
C GLY A 206 -7.32 -19.63 -8.07
N LEU A 207 -6.45 -19.18 -7.18
CA LEU A 207 -6.74 -18.17 -6.15
C LEU A 207 -7.75 -18.63 -5.08
N TYR A 208 -7.85 -19.94 -4.82
CA TYR A 208 -8.92 -20.51 -3.99
C TYR A 208 -8.93 -19.98 -2.56
N GLY A 209 -7.75 -19.81 -1.94
CA GLY A 209 -7.64 -19.27 -0.59
C GLY A 209 -8.16 -17.84 -0.48
N GLY A 210 -7.80 -17.01 -1.44
CA GLY A 210 -8.31 -15.64 -1.52
C GLY A 210 -9.81 -15.57 -1.81
N GLN A 211 -10.33 -16.42 -2.72
CA GLN A 211 -11.76 -16.50 -3.00
C GLN A 211 -12.56 -16.85 -1.73
N HIS A 212 -12.07 -17.85 -0.98
CA HIS A 212 -12.75 -18.27 0.24
C HIS A 212 -12.71 -17.18 1.31
N MET A 213 -11.58 -16.53 1.50
CA MET A 213 -11.43 -15.45 2.48
C MET A 213 -12.25 -14.21 2.12
N ALA A 214 -12.19 -13.77 0.86
CA ALA A 214 -12.95 -12.61 0.41
C ALA A 214 -14.46 -12.80 0.52
N LYS A 215 -14.94 -13.99 0.15
CA LYS A 215 -16.35 -14.36 0.28
C LYS A 215 -16.80 -14.38 1.74
N MET A 216 -16.03 -15.03 2.63
CA MET A 216 -16.30 -15.02 4.06
C MET A 216 -16.37 -13.59 4.60
N ALA A 217 -15.36 -12.76 4.28
CA ALA A 217 -15.32 -11.38 4.72
C ALA A 217 -16.55 -10.57 4.24
N LYS A 218 -17.05 -10.88 3.04
CA LYS A 218 -18.27 -10.27 2.51
C LYS A 218 -19.52 -10.75 3.25
N GLU A 219 -19.61 -12.05 3.52
CA GLU A 219 -20.74 -12.66 4.26
C GLU A 219 -20.77 -12.20 5.73
N GLU A 220 -19.63 -11.98 6.34
CA GLU A 220 -19.47 -11.50 7.71
C GLU A 220 -19.43 -9.95 7.82
N GLU A 221 -19.66 -9.23 6.72
CA GLU A 221 -19.72 -7.77 6.66
C GLU A 221 -18.45 -7.07 7.18
N TRP A 222 -17.27 -7.62 6.91
CA TRP A 222 -16.01 -7.00 7.27
C TRP A 222 -15.83 -5.64 6.58
N ASP A 223 -15.47 -4.59 7.35
CA ASP A 223 -15.05 -3.29 6.78
C ASP A 223 -13.57 -3.34 6.38
N ILE A 224 -13.27 -3.85 5.19
CA ILE A 224 -11.90 -3.94 4.68
C ILE A 224 -11.52 -2.65 3.96
N ILE A 225 -10.58 -1.90 4.56
CA ILE A 225 -10.04 -0.64 4.00
C ILE A 225 -9.10 -0.91 2.84
N GLY A 226 -8.31 -1.98 2.93
CA GLY A 226 -7.33 -2.33 1.91
C GLY A 226 -6.69 -3.70 2.11
N VAL A 227 -6.39 -4.35 0.98
CA VAL A 227 -5.65 -5.62 0.92
C VAL A 227 -4.38 -5.40 0.14
N LEU A 228 -3.24 -5.70 0.76
CA LEU A 228 -1.90 -5.67 0.18
C LEU A 228 -1.46 -7.11 -0.08
N ASN A 229 -1.63 -7.59 -1.32
CA ASN A 229 -1.14 -8.90 -1.72
C ASN A 229 0.30 -8.81 -2.19
N ASN A 230 1.18 -9.57 -1.58
CA ASN A 230 2.59 -9.66 -1.89
C ASN A 230 2.85 -10.97 -2.62
N ASP A 231 3.15 -10.86 -3.90
CA ASP A 231 3.38 -12.03 -4.73
C ASP A 231 4.54 -11.72 -5.68
N MET A 232 5.68 -12.30 -5.30
CA MET A 232 7.07 -12.08 -5.69
C MET A 232 7.60 -10.69 -5.32
N ILE A 233 8.28 -10.62 -4.18
CA ILE A 233 8.90 -9.38 -3.68
C ILE A 233 10.41 -9.50 -3.44
N GLY A 234 11.04 -10.55 -3.98
CA GLY A 234 12.45 -10.86 -3.67
C GLY A 234 13.43 -10.79 -4.85
N ASN A 235 12.99 -10.75 -6.10
CA ASN A 235 13.91 -10.72 -7.23
C ASN A 235 14.24 -9.30 -7.69
N ILE A 236 15.53 -9.06 -7.96
CA ILE A 236 16.03 -7.78 -8.51
C ILE A 236 16.60 -7.90 -9.92
N LYS A 237 16.79 -9.13 -10.43
CA LYS A 237 17.42 -9.37 -11.72
C LYS A 237 16.44 -9.98 -12.70
N GLY A 238 15.96 -9.16 -13.64
CA GLY A 238 15.03 -9.58 -14.67
C GLY A 238 15.67 -10.48 -15.74
N ILE A 239 14.81 -11.17 -16.50
CA ILE A 239 15.24 -11.97 -17.65
C ILE A 239 15.87 -11.10 -18.76
N ASP A 240 15.57 -9.81 -18.76
CA ASP A 240 16.14 -8.78 -19.65
C ASP A 240 17.58 -8.37 -19.21
N GLY A 241 18.08 -8.94 -18.12
CA GLY A 241 19.40 -8.64 -17.55
C GLY A 241 19.46 -7.35 -16.74
N VAL A 242 18.36 -6.63 -16.60
CA VAL A 242 18.29 -5.43 -15.75
C VAL A 242 18.34 -5.85 -14.29
N ILE A 243 19.18 -5.16 -13.51
CA ILE A 243 19.23 -5.28 -12.04
C ILE A 243 18.63 -4.00 -11.47
N ASP A 244 17.51 -4.11 -10.75
CA ASP A 244 16.78 -2.99 -10.18
C ASP A 244 16.25 -3.33 -8.78
N ASN A 245 16.85 -2.72 -7.76
CA ASN A 245 16.42 -2.77 -6.37
C ASN A 245 15.83 -1.44 -5.86
N SER A 246 15.55 -0.52 -6.78
CA SER A 246 15.08 0.84 -6.50
C SER A 246 13.64 1.08 -6.91
N THR A 247 13.02 0.15 -7.64
CA THR A 247 11.62 0.26 -8.05
C THR A 247 10.85 -1.03 -7.77
N PHE A 248 9.54 -0.89 -7.58
CA PHE A 248 8.59 -2.01 -7.49
C PHE A 248 7.26 -1.62 -8.14
N ARG A 249 6.43 -2.61 -8.47
CA ARG A 249 5.12 -2.39 -9.11
C ARG A 249 3.99 -2.47 -8.09
N VAL A 250 2.98 -1.61 -8.29
CA VAL A 250 1.70 -1.68 -7.57
C VAL A 250 0.60 -1.77 -8.60
N PHE A 251 0.04 -2.97 -8.76
CA PHE A 251 -1.11 -3.21 -9.63
C PHE A 251 -2.40 -2.83 -8.93
N SER A 252 -3.33 -2.23 -9.66
CA SER A 252 -4.59 -1.77 -9.09
C SER A 252 -5.71 -1.77 -10.11
N GLU A 253 -6.88 -2.22 -9.66
CA GLU A 253 -8.11 -2.20 -10.45
C GLU A 253 -8.50 -0.76 -10.80
N PRO A 254 -8.92 -0.46 -12.04
CA PRO A 254 -9.37 0.88 -12.42
C PRO A 254 -10.73 1.24 -11.81
N THR A 255 -11.74 0.43 -12.07
CA THR A 255 -13.10 0.60 -11.54
C THR A 255 -13.58 -0.74 -10.99
N PRO A 256 -14.27 -0.76 -9.83
CA PRO A 256 -14.77 -1.99 -9.26
C PRO A 256 -15.70 -2.75 -10.21
N VAL A 257 -15.52 -4.06 -10.32
CA VAL A 257 -16.43 -4.92 -11.10
C VAL A 257 -17.84 -4.90 -10.53
N THR A 258 -17.98 -4.61 -9.24
CA THR A 258 -19.25 -4.48 -8.51
C THR A 258 -19.94 -3.13 -8.73
N GLU A 259 -19.34 -2.21 -9.52
CA GLU A 259 -19.91 -0.88 -9.79
C GLU A 259 -21.29 -0.97 -10.45
N ALA A 260 -22.28 -0.28 -9.88
CA ALA A 260 -23.62 -0.23 -10.44
C ALA A 260 -23.65 0.54 -11.77
N GLU A 261 -24.63 0.18 -12.67
CA GLU A 261 -24.79 0.82 -13.98
C GLU A 261 -25.02 2.36 -13.86
N ALA A 262 -25.70 2.82 -12.81
CA ALA A 262 -25.90 4.23 -12.56
C ALA A 262 -24.59 4.98 -12.25
N GLU A 263 -23.67 4.34 -11.54
CA GLU A 263 -22.35 4.87 -11.22
C GLU A 263 -21.47 4.92 -12.45
N ARG A 264 -21.47 3.85 -13.26
CA ARG A 264 -20.76 3.79 -14.55
C ARG A 264 -21.22 4.89 -15.52
N ARG A 265 -22.55 5.14 -15.64
CA ARG A 265 -23.07 6.24 -16.45
C ARG A 265 -22.63 7.61 -15.91
N ARG A 266 -22.64 7.81 -14.60
CA ARG A 266 -22.19 9.05 -13.96
C ARG A 266 -20.71 9.31 -14.24
N ARG A 267 -19.87 8.27 -14.12
CA ARG A 267 -18.42 8.33 -14.39
C ARG A 267 -18.11 8.80 -15.81
N ARG A 268 -18.91 8.41 -16.80
CA ARG A 268 -18.78 8.89 -18.19
C ARG A 268 -18.85 10.42 -18.31
N TYR A 269 -19.58 11.11 -17.44
CA TYR A 269 -19.75 12.57 -17.50
C TYR A 269 -18.79 13.32 -16.56
N TYR A 270 -18.43 12.72 -15.46
CA TYR A 270 -17.69 13.41 -14.39
C TYR A 270 -16.26 12.88 -14.21
N GLY A 271 -15.86 11.91 -15.00
CA GLY A 271 -14.56 11.28 -14.90
C GLY A 271 -14.46 10.31 -13.72
N GLY A 272 -13.21 9.95 -13.38
CA GLY A 272 -12.92 9.06 -12.27
C GLY A 272 -12.72 7.59 -12.68
N GLU A 273 -12.49 7.31 -13.97
CA GLU A 273 -12.21 5.95 -14.49
C GLU A 273 -10.98 5.33 -13.83
N VAL A 274 -10.10 6.16 -13.30
CA VAL A 274 -8.87 5.75 -12.60
C VAL A 274 -8.89 6.16 -11.13
N ASP A 275 -10.07 6.27 -10.53
CA ASP A 275 -10.27 6.72 -9.15
C ASP A 275 -11.08 5.73 -8.28
N GLY A 276 -11.14 4.47 -8.68
CA GLY A 276 -11.71 3.39 -7.89
C GLY A 276 -10.94 3.18 -6.57
N PRO A 277 -11.55 2.51 -5.57
CA PRO A 277 -10.93 2.29 -4.26
C PRO A 277 -9.55 1.63 -4.32
N SER A 278 -9.38 0.60 -5.14
CA SER A 278 -8.09 -0.08 -5.37
C SER A 278 -7.03 0.91 -5.89
N ARG A 279 -7.39 1.79 -6.84
CA ARG A 279 -6.48 2.79 -7.37
C ARG A 279 -6.09 3.85 -6.35
N GLN A 280 -7.01 4.24 -5.46
CA GLN A 280 -6.70 5.15 -4.35
C GLN A 280 -5.78 4.49 -3.32
N LEU A 281 -5.96 3.19 -3.04
CA LEU A 281 -5.03 2.43 -2.20
C LEU A 281 -3.63 2.38 -2.83
N ALA A 282 -3.52 2.14 -4.14
CA ALA A 282 -2.22 2.18 -4.83
C ALA A 282 -1.55 3.56 -4.74
N ARG A 283 -2.32 4.67 -4.86
CA ARG A 283 -1.80 6.03 -4.63
C ARG A 283 -1.35 6.23 -3.18
N TYR A 284 -2.05 5.60 -2.24
CA TYR A 284 -1.65 5.62 -0.84
C TYR A 284 -0.30 4.95 -0.63
N VAL A 285 -0.11 3.72 -1.16
CA VAL A 285 1.19 3.01 -1.14
C VAL A 285 2.29 3.85 -1.76
N HIS A 286 2.06 4.41 -2.96
CA HIS A 286 3.02 5.28 -3.64
C HIS A 286 3.39 6.50 -2.78
N ARG A 287 2.42 7.15 -2.15
CA ARG A 287 2.65 8.32 -1.29
C ARG A 287 3.43 7.96 -0.04
N MET A 288 3.07 6.87 0.65
CA MET A 288 3.78 6.39 1.84
C MET A 288 5.24 6.06 1.51
N THR A 289 5.47 5.36 0.40
CA THR A 289 6.82 5.08 -0.09
C THR A 289 7.60 6.37 -0.34
N GLY A 290 7.05 7.30 -1.09
CA GLY A 290 7.73 8.56 -1.42
C GLY A 290 8.04 9.47 -0.22
N ILE A 291 7.25 9.38 0.87
CA ILE A 291 7.49 10.15 2.09
C ILE A 291 8.57 9.50 2.96
N TYR A 292 8.51 8.17 3.16
CA TYR A 292 9.29 7.49 4.19
C TYR A 292 10.46 6.66 3.67
N ILE A 293 10.41 6.22 2.40
CA ILE A 293 11.47 5.45 1.71
C ILE A 293 11.76 6.10 0.34
N PRO A 294 12.28 7.34 0.31
CA PRO A 294 12.35 8.15 -0.91
C PRO A 294 13.32 7.63 -1.99
N ASP A 295 14.19 6.70 -1.64
CA ASP A 295 15.10 5.99 -2.55
C ASP A 295 14.46 4.75 -3.21
N LEU A 296 13.19 4.47 -2.92
CA LEU A 296 12.40 3.41 -3.53
C LEU A 296 11.20 4.02 -4.26
N ASN A 297 10.97 3.62 -5.51
CA ASN A 297 9.92 4.18 -6.34
C ASN A 297 8.83 3.15 -6.66
N ALA A 298 7.60 3.40 -6.21
CA ALA A 298 6.42 2.61 -6.53
C ALA A 298 5.90 2.92 -7.94
N LYS A 299 6.10 2.02 -8.89
CA LYS A 299 5.52 2.11 -10.23
C LYS A 299 4.05 1.69 -10.18
N MET A 300 3.14 2.63 -10.29
CA MET A 300 1.71 2.33 -10.38
C MET A 300 1.38 1.73 -11.74
N ILE A 301 0.87 0.51 -11.74
CA ILE A 301 0.41 -0.19 -12.94
C ILE A 301 -1.11 -0.10 -12.99
N TYR A 302 -1.63 0.61 -14.00
CA TYR A 302 -3.06 0.86 -14.20
C TYR A 302 -3.75 -0.34 -14.87
N ARG A 303 -3.62 -1.50 -14.21
CA ARG A 303 -4.19 -2.79 -14.61
C ARG A 303 -4.40 -3.62 -13.35
N LEU A 304 -5.44 -4.43 -13.32
CA LEU A 304 -5.77 -5.29 -12.19
C LEU A 304 -4.57 -6.16 -11.77
N ASP A 305 -3.91 -6.81 -12.76
CA ASP A 305 -2.71 -7.61 -12.55
C ASP A 305 -1.86 -7.66 -13.84
N ARG A 306 -0.83 -8.48 -13.89
CA ARG A 306 -0.07 -8.84 -15.09
C ARG A 306 -1.02 -9.30 -16.21
N PHE A 307 -0.62 -9.13 -17.44
CA PHE A 307 -1.47 -9.44 -18.58
C PHE A 307 -1.89 -10.93 -18.61
N GLY A 308 -3.19 -11.19 -18.43
CA GLY A 308 -3.74 -12.55 -18.38
C GLY A 308 -3.40 -13.35 -17.12
N ARG A 309 -2.92 -12.70 -16.06
CA ARG A 309 -2.54 -13.31 -14.78
C ARG A 309 -3.42 -12.77 -13.64
N GLY A 310 -3.20 -13.29 -12.43
CA GLY A 310 -3.89 -12.87 -11.22
C GLY A 310 -3.00 -13.00 -9.99
N GLY A 311 -3.54 -12.67 -8.85
CA GLY A 311 -3.00 -12.84 -7.51
C GLY A 311 -4.12 -12.72 -6.49
N HIS A 312 -3.89 -13.03 -5.24
CA HIS A 312 -4.93 -13.10 -4.21
C HIS A 312 -5.64 -11.75 -3.89
N HIS A 313 -5.13 -10.60 -4.35
CA HIS A 313 -5.89 -9.34 -4.27
C HIS A 313 -7.16 -9.34 -5.13
N ARG A 314 -7.12 -10.07 -6.27
CA ARG A 314 -8.22 -10.09 -7.24
C ARG A 314 -9.54 -10.61 -6.66
N PRO A 315 -9.62 -11.74 -5.93
CA PRO A 315 -10.87 -12.17 -5.29
C PRO A 315 -11.49 -11.11 -4.36
N PHE A 316 -10.67 -10.32 -3.68
CA PHE A 316 -11.18 -9.22 -2.86
C PHE A 316 -11.74 -8.08 -3.73
N ASN A 317 -11.11 -7.76 -4.86
CA ASN A 317 -11.68 -6.81 -5.82
C ASN A 317 -13.00 -7.31 -6.41
N ASP A 318 -13.10 -8.62 -6.70
CA ASP A 318 -14.32 -9.25 -7.22
C ASP A 318 -15.51 -9.13 -6.24
N GLU A 319 -15.24 -9.09 -4.91
CA GLU A 319 -16.22 -8.83 -3.86
C GLU A 319 -16.42 -7.33 -3.53
N GLY A 320 -15.70 -6.44 -4.22
CA GLY A 320 -15.81 -4.98 -4.09
C GLY A 320 -14.89 -4.35 -3.06
N PHE A 321 -13.95 -5.09 -2.48
CA PHE A 321 -12.93 -4.56 -1.58
C PHE A 321 -11.76 -3.92 -2.35
N ALA A 322 -11.06 -2.99 -1.73
CA ALA A 322 -9.88 -2.38 -2.31
C ALA A 322 -8.67 -3.30 -2.16
N GLY A 323 -8.28 -4.00 -3.22
CA GLY A 323 -7.08 -4.85 -3.24
C GLY A 323 -6.03 -4.32 -4.21
N VAL A 324 -4.74 -4.44 -3.86
CA VAL A 324 -3.59 -4.18 -4.72
C VAL A 324 -2.59 -5.30 -4.64
N ARG A 325 -1.84 -5.54 -5.73
CA ARG A 325 -0.67 -6.42 -5.72
C ARG A 325 0.60 -5.59 -5.66
N ILE A 326 1.48 -5.91 -4.73
CA ILE A 326 2.84 -5.38 -4.61
C ILE A 326 3.79 -6.44 -5.14
N MET A 327 4.66 -6.05 -6.06
CA MET A 327 5.51 -6.97 -6.80
C MET A 327 6.80 -6.31 -7.27
N GLU A 328 7.87 -7.07 -7.40
CA GLU A 328 9.12 -6.67 -8.06
C GLU A 328 8.89 -6.11 -9.48
N THR A 329 9.80 -5.28 -9.98
CA THR A 329 9.63 -4.64 -11.30
C THR A 329 10.02 -5.55 -12.45
N HIS A 330 11.12 -6.29 -12.34
CA HIS A 330 11.68 -7.09 -13.43
C HIS A 330 11.60 -8.59 -13.08
N GLU A 331 10.71 -9.29 -13.77
CA GLU A 331 10.51 -10.73 -13.56
C GLU A 331 11.60 -11.57 -14.25
N ASN A 332 11.97 -12.68 -13.63
CA ASN A 332 12.86 -13.68 -14.24
C ASN A 332 12.09 -14.98 -14.51
N TYR A 333 11.62 -15.15 -15.73
CA TYR A 333 10.83 -16.32 -16.12
C TYR A 333 11.61 -17.64 -16.13
N ASN A 334 12.95 -17.62 -16.04
CA ASN A 334 13.75 -18.83 -15.83
C ASN A 334 13.66 -19.31 -14.38
N MET A 335 13.37 -18.38 -13.45
CA MET A 335 13.26 -18.66 -12.02
C MET A 335 11.83 -18.84 -11.54
N GLN A 336 10.81 -18.55 -12.37
CA GLN A 336 9.41 -18.63 -11.98
C GLN A 336 8.72 -19.80 -12.69
N HIS A 337 7.96 -20.62 -11.95
CA HIS A 337 7.17 -21.75 -12.48
C HIS A 337 8.00 -22.71 -13.32
N GLN A 338 9.21 -23.06 -12.87
CA GLN A 338 10.14 -23.90 -13.57
C GLN A 338 10.58 -25.08 -12.69
N ASP A 339 10.76 -26.26 -13.32
CA ASP A 339 11.49 -27.35 -12.69
C ASP A 339 12.94 -26.95 -12.51
N ILE A 340 13.56 -27.35 -11.40
CA ILE A 340 14.97 -27.08 -11.14
C ILE A 340 15.82 -27.89 -12.14
N ARG A 341 16.55 -27.19 -13.00
CA ARG A 341 17.46 -27.80 -14.00
C ARG A 341 18.47 -26.81 -14.55
N VAL A 342 19.49 -27.34 -15.16
CA VAL A 342 20.37 -26.55 -16.05
C VAL A 342 20.18 -27.05 -17.47
N GLU A 343 19.83 -26.16 -18.37
CA GLU A 343 19.58 -26.46 -19.78
C GLU A 343 20.29 -25.44 -20.67
N ASN A 344 21.16 -25.91 -21.58
CA ASN A 344 21.94 -25.03 -22.46
C ASN A 344 22.75 -23.95 -21.71
N GLY A 345 23.21 -24.24 -20.48
CA GLY A 345 23.97 -23.33 -19.64
C GLY A 345 23.10 -22.26 -18.93
N ILE A 346 21.77 -22.37 -19.00
CA ILE A 346 20.81 -21.53 -18.29
C ILE A 346 20.31 -22.32 -17.07
N GLU A 347 20.34 -21.68 -15.92
CA GLU A 347 19.76 -22.20 -14.68
C GLU A 347 18.26 -21.88 -14.63
N TYR A 348 17.46 -22.88 -14.26
CA TYR A 348 16.02 -22.79 -14.10
C TYR A 348 15.61 -23.24 -12.69
N GLY A 349 14.51 -22.68 -12.19
CA GLY A 349 13.92 -23.04 -10.91
C GLY A 349 13.91 -21.87 -9.94
N ASP A 350 12.85 -21.77 -9.13
CA ASP A 350 12.69 -20.74 -8.11
C ASP A 350 13.41 -21.15 -6.82
N VAL A 351 14.70 -20.88 -6.81
CA VAL A 351 15.63 -21.27 -5.74
C VAL A 351 16.12 -20.04 -4.97
N ILE A 352 16.70 -20.29 -3.80
CA ILE A 352 17.11 -19.28 -2.83
C ILE A 352 18.12 -18.27 -3.39
N GLU A 353 18.96 -18.70 -4.33
CA GLU A 353 19.99 -17.89 -4.97
C GLU A 353 19.41 -16.77 -5.85
N GLY A 354 18.13 -16.87 -6.23
CA GLY A 354 17.41 -15.85 -6.99
C GLY A 354 16.86 -14.70 -6.13
N VAL A 355 16.93 -14.82 -4.78
CA VAL A 355 16.28 -13.87 -3.87
C VAL A 355 17.29 -12.86 -3.33
N ASN A 356 16.93 -11.59 -3.37
CA ASN A 356 17.62 -10.50 -2.68
C ASN A 356 16.85 -10.12 -1.40
N PHE A 357 17.36 -10.53 -0.26
CA PHE A 357 16.70 -10.36 1.04
C PHE A 357 16.61 -8.90 1.49
N GLU A 358 17.59 -8.06 1.15
CA GLU A 358 17.56 -6.62 1.40
C GLU A 358 16.38 -5.95 0.65
N TYR A 359 16.17 -6.34 -0.60
CA TYR A 359 15.05 -5.82 -1.38
C TYR A 359 13.71 -6.33 -0.84
N ALA A 360 13.62 -7.60 -0.47
CA ALA A 360 12.43 -8.16 0.16
C ALA A 360 12.10 -7.44 1.48
N ALA A 361 13.10 -7.13 2.31
CA ALA A 361 12.94 -6.37 3.53
C ALA A 361 12.43 -4.94 3.27
N ARG A 362 12.95 -4.28 2.23
CA ARG A 362 12.48 -2.95 1.84
C ARG A 362 11.01 -2.96 1.38
N LEU A 363 10.58 -3.96 0.62
CA LEU A 363 9.17 -4.08 0.22
C LEU A 363 8.29 -4.48 1.41
N THR A 364 8.80 -5.28 2.33
CA THR A 364 8.12 -5.55 3.61
C THR A 364 7.93 -4.27 4.43
N ALA A 365 8.94 -3.43 4.52
CA ALA A 365 8.84 -2.12 5.18
C ALA A 365 7.78 -1.22 4.51
N VAL A 366 7.67 -1.20 3.17
CA VAL A 366 6.59 -0.49 2.45
C VAL A 366 5.21 -0.97 2.89
N ASN A 367 5.03 -2.30 2.99
CA ASN A 367 3.79 -2.89 3.48
C ASN A 367 3.51 -2.49 4.93
N ALA A 368 4.49 -2.64 5.81
CA ALA A 368 4.34 -2.36 7.23
C ALA A 368 3.95 -0.89 7.51
N ILE A 369 4.61 0.09 6.86
CA ILE A 369 4.22 1.51 7.01
C ILE A 369 2.86 1.82 6.38
N THR A 370 2.48 1.12 5.32
CA THR A 370 1.16 1.28 4.70
C THR A 370 0.07 0.77 5.63
N LEU A 371 0.23 -0.44 6.18
CA LEU A 371 -0.69 -1.03 7.16
C LEU A 371 -0.80 -0.14 8.40
N ALA A 372 0.33 0.25 8.99
CA ALA A 372 0.36 1.11 10.17
C ALA A 372 -0.30 2.46 9.93
N GLY A 373 0.00 3.11 8.81
CA GLY A 373 -0.59 4.38 8.43
C GLY A 373 -2.11 4.32 8.31
N LEU A 374 -2.63 3.29 7.64
CA LEU A 374 -4.07 3.05 7.51
C LEU A 374 -4.73 2.68 8.83
N ALA A 375 -4.06 1.86 9.65
CA ALA A 375 -4.59 1.40 10.92
C ALA A 375 -4.60 2.49 12.00
N TRP A 376 -3.72 3.49 11.93
CA TRP A 376 -3.72 4.68 12.81
C TRP A 376 -4.58 5.83 12.29
N ALA A 377 -4.97 5.82 11.01
CA ALA A 377 -5.77 6.89 10.43
C ALA A 377 -7.20 6.89 10.98
N PRO A 378 -7.83 8.07 11.13
CA PRO A 378 -9.26 8.14 11.34
C PRO A 378 -10.04 7.51 10.18
N PRO A 379 -11.30 7.11 10.36
CA PRO A 379 -12.16 6.65 9.27
C PRO A 379 -12.19 7.65 8.11
N GLN A 380 -12.34 7.14 6.87
CA GLN A 380 -12.47 8.01 5.70
C GLN A 380 -13.79 8.79 5.75
N PRO A 381 -13.82 10.03 5.20
CA PRO A 381 -15.05 10.77 5.08
C PRO A 381 -16.03 10.05 4.15
N THR A 382 -17.32 10.12 4.47
CA THR A 382 -18.39 9.49 3.67
C THR A 382 -19.19 10.55 2.92
N LYS A 383 -19.98 10.10 1.93
CA LYS A 383 -20.88 10.94 1.11
C LYS A 383 -20.21 12.17 0.52
N VAL A 384 -18.97 12.04 0.09
CA VAL A 384 -18.24 13.13 -0.55
C VAL A 384 -18.96 13.54 -1.85
N ARG A 385 -19.34 14.80 -1.94
CA ARG A 385 -20.04 15.40 -3.08
C ARG A 385 -19.27 16.60 -3.60
N ILE A 386 -19.41 16.88 -4.91
CA ILE A 386 -18.71 17.96 -5.60
C ILE A 386 -19.69 18.86 -6.36
N GLY A 387 -19.42 20.14 -6.37
CA GLY A 387 -20.14 21.16 -7.14
C GLY A 387 -19.18 22.19 -7.70
N GLY A 388 -19.68 22.99 -8.64
CA GLY A 388 -18.87 23.98 -9.35
C GLY A 388 -19.18 24.01 -10.85
N ILE A 389 -20.26 23.37 -11.28
CA ILE A 389 -20.70 23.35 -12.68
C ILE A 389 -20.94 24.79 -13.15
N VAL A 390 -20.21 25.22 -14.19
CA VAL A 390 -20.23 26.59 -14.74
C VAL A 390 -19.94 27.65 -13.67
N GLN A 391 -19.02 27.35 -12.75
CA GLN A 391 -18.56 28.26 -11.70
C GLN A 391 -17.03 28.38 -11.73
N PRO A 392 -16.47 29.52 -11.26
CA PRO A 392 -15.02 29.71 -11.21
C PRO A 392 -14.31 28.92 -10.11
N SER A 393 -15.07 28.31 -9.20
CA SER A 393 -14.58 27.66 -7.98
C SER A 393 -15.22 26.30 -7.79
N THR A 394 -14.53 25.37 -7.14
CA THR A 394 -15.01 24.02 -6.86
C THR A 394 -15.37 23.87 -5.39
N ARG A 395 -16.57 23.39 -5.09
CA ARG A 395 -17.08 23.12 -3.75
C ARG A 395 -17.12 21.63 -3.46
N LEU A 396 -16.60 21.21 -2.32
CA LEU A 396 -16.71 19.85 -1.80
C LEU A 396 -17.48 19.85 -0.49
N VAL A 397 -18.31 18.82 -0.30
CA VAL A 397 -19.08 18.59 0.92
C VAL A 397 -18.98 17.12 1.28
N TRP A 398 -18.82 16.82 2.58
CA TRP A 398 -18.75 15.45 3.10
C TRP A 398 -19.42 15.34 4.46
N GLU A 399 -19.65 14.12 4.95
CA GLU A 399 -20.12 13.90 6.32
C GLU A 399 -18.96 13.99 7.31
N ALA A 400 -19.23 14.51 8.49
CA ALA A 400 -18.26 14.58 9.58
C ALA A 400 -17.82 13.18 10.00
N VAL A 401 -16.53 13.04 10.30
CA VAL A 401 -15.96 11.84 10.88
C VAL A 401 -15.92 11.97 12.39
N GLU A 402 -16.61 11.08 13.09
CA GLU A 402 -16.65 11.02 14.54
C GLU A 402 -15.47 10.18 15.04
N ASP A 403 -14.33 10.81 15.29
CA ASP A 403 -13.11 10.17 15.78
C ASP A 403 -12.32 11.10 16.70
N GLY A 404 -12.00 10.60 17.91
CA GLY A 404 -11.23 11.37 18.89
C GLY A 404 -9.79 11.71 18.46
N ASN A 405 -9.26 11.02 17.44
CA ASN A 405 -7.96 11.27 16.85
C ASN A 405 -8.02 12.22 15.65
N LEU A 406 -9.20 12.63 15.19
CA LEU A 406 -9.35 13.52 14.04
C LEU A 406 -8.69 14.88 14.31
N ALA A 407 -7.77 15.29 13.44
CA ALA A 407 -7.20 16.64 13.40
C ALA A 407 -7.88 17.53 12.36
N GLY A 408 -8.43 16.93 11.31
CA GLY A 408 -9.10 17.64 10.22
C GLY A 408 -9.18 16.81 8.96
N TYR A 409 -9.34 17.51 7.84
CA TYR A 409 -9.44 16.91 6.53
C TYR A 409 -8.42 17.50 5.57
N LYS A 410 -8.04 16.72 4.58
CA LYS A 410 -7.18 17.15 3.49
C LYS A 410 -7.94 17.01 2.18
N ILE A 411 -8.16 18.14 1.53
CA ILE A 411 -8.78 18.22 0.23
C ILE A 411 -7.68 18.11 -0.80
N TYR A 412 -7.79 17.15 -1.71
CA TYR A 412 -6.83 16.88 -2.76
C TYR A 412 -7.37 17.24 -4.12
N TRP A 413 -6.49 17.71 -5.03
CA TRP A 413 -6.82 17.83 -6.44
C TRP A 413 -5.58 17.58 -7.30
N ARG A 414 -5.84 17.14 -8.53
CA ARG A 414 -4.83 16.83 -9.53
C ARG A 414 -5.37 17.13 -10.94
N ASP A 415 -4.48 17.41 -11.88
CA ASP A 415 -4.83 17.43 -13.30
C ASP A 415 -5.50 16.12 -13.70
N THR A 416 -6.44 16.16 -14.63
CA THR A 416 -7.20 14.97 -15.06
C THR A 416 -6.32 13.86 -15.62
N THR A 417 -5.12 14.18 -16.12
CA THR A 417 -4.13 13.25 -16.66
C THR A 417 -3.02 12.87 -15.67
N ALA A 418 -2.93 13.55 -14.53
CA ALA A 418 -1.90 13.25 -13.54
C ALA A 418 -2.18 11.92 -12.81
N PRO A 419 -1.18 11.05 -12.63
CA PRO A 419 -1.36 9.78 -11.94
C PRO A 419 -1.53 9.94 -10.41
N GLN A 420 -0.96 11.02 -9.85
CA GLN A 420 -0.87 11.27 -8.41
C GLN A 420 -1.57 12.58 -8.02
N TRP A 421 -1.96 12.68 -6.75
CA TRP A 421 -2.45 13.93 -6.17
C TRP A 421 -1.32 14.96 -6.14
N GLN A 422 -1.50 16.09 -6.84
CA GLN A 422 -0.48 17.13 -7.00
C GLN A 422 -0.61 18.25 -5.98
N HIS A 423 -1.84 18.52 -5.57
CA HIS A 423 -2.17 19.64 -4.69
C HIS A 423 -3.02 19.19 -3.52
N SER A 424 -2.91 19.91 -2.41
CA SER A 424 -3.77 19.66 -1.25
C SER A 424 -4.00 20.92 -0.42
N ARG A 425 -5.12 20.93 0.32
CA ARG A 425 -5.48 21.93 1.32
C ARG A 425 -5.94 21.24 2.58
N PHE A 426 -5.29 21.54 3.72
CA PHE A 426 -5.77 21.13 5.03
C PHE A 426 -6.84 22.06 5.54
N VAL A 427 -7.89 21.49 6.18
CA VAL A 427 -8.98 22.20 6.87
C VAL A 427 -9.24 21.54 8.22
N GLY A 428 -9.76 22.31 9.19
CA GLY A 428 -10.00 21.80 10.55
C GLY A 428 -11.10 20.74 10.65
N PRO A 429 -11.23 20.06 11.80
CA PRO A 429 -12.17 18.95 11.98
C PRO A 429 -13.65 19.33 11.88
N ASP A 430 -13.99 20.58 12.15
CA ASP A 430 -15.37 21.08 12.08
C ASP A 430 -15.80 21.50 10.65
N VAL A 431 -14.85 21.46 9.69
CA VAL A 431 -15.11 21.83 8.30
C VAL A 431 -15.56 20.62 7.51
N THR A 432 -16.80 20.63 7.04
CA THR A 432 -17.39 19.57 6.18
C THR A 432 -17.91 20.11 4.85
N ASP A 433 -17.69 21.39 4.59
CA ASP A 433 -18.09 22.12 3.39
C ASP A 433 -16.99 23.13 3.07
N PHE A 434 -16.34 23.00 1.92
CA PHE A 434 -15.24 23.86 1.56
C PHE A 434 -15.24 24.20 0.08
N THR A 435 -14.98 25.48 -0.23
CA THR A 435 -14.85 25.98 -1.61
C THR A 435 -13.39 26.29 -1.90
N LEU A 436 -12.87 25.65 -2.92
CA LEU A 436 -11.56 25.95 -3.51
C LEU A 436 -11.74 27.11 -4.51
N GLU A 437 -11.45 28.32 -4.05
CA GLU A 437 -11.63 29.53 -4.85
C GLU A 437 -10.69 29.56 -6.06
N ASN A 438 -11.24 29.91 -7.22
CA ASN A 438 -10.55 29.99 -8.51
C ASN A 438 -9.92 28.66 -8.99
N ILE A 439 -10.36 27.54 -8.46
CA ILE A 439 -10.01 26.20 -8.96
C ILE A 439 -11.22 25.67 -9.73
N VAL A 440 -11.13 25.68 -11.06
CA VAL A 440 -12.23 25.28 -11.95
C VAL A 440 -12.36 23.77 -12.00
N ILE A 441 -13.56 23.26 -11.78
CA ILE A 441 -13.86 21.83 -11.68
C ILE A 441 -13.48 21.05 -12.95
N ASP A 442 -13.57 21.67 -14.14
CA ASP A 442 -13.35 20.99 -15.43
C ASP A 442 -11.89 20.58 -15.66
N ASN A 443 -10.93 21.23 -14.97
CA ASN A 443 -9.51 21.00 -15.19
C ASN A 443 -8.91 19.93 -14.28
N TYR A 444 -9.61 19.55 -13.20
CA TYR A 444 -9.05 18.74 -12.13
C TYR A 444 -9.97 17.60 -11.69
N LEU A 445 -9.38 16.59 -11.08
CA LEU A 445 -10.07 15.58 -10.29
C LEU A 445 -9.79 15.84 -8.81
N PHE A 446 -10.77 15.55 -7.94
CA PHE A 446 -10.77 15.94 -6.53
C PHE A 446 -10.98 14.74 -5.62
N GLY A 447 -10.60 14.90 -4.36
CA GLY A 447 -10.88 13.93 -3.31
C GLY A 447 -10.69 14.52 -1.92
N VAL A 448 -11.18 13.81 -0.91
CA VAL A 448 -11.05 14.21 0.50
C VAL A 448 -10.54 13.03 1.32
N ALA A 449 -9.61 13.28 2.23
CA ALA A 449 -9.15 12.33 3.22
C ALA A 449 -9.28 12.91 4.63
N SER A 450 -9.54 12.08 5.63
CA SER A 450 -9.39 12.44 7.05
C SER A 450 -7.91 12.43 7.44
N VAL A 451 -7.54 13.25 8.41
CA VAL A 451 -6.17 13.38 8.93
C VAL A 451 -6.20 13.24 10.45
N GLY A 452 -5.42 12.32 10.98
CA GLY A 452 -5.23 12.13 12.41
C GLY A 452 -4.24 13.14 13.02
N LYS A 453 -4.26 13.26 14.35
CA LYS A 453 -3.40 14.18 15.10
C LYS A 453 -1.90 13.93 14.90
N ASN A 454 -1.51 12.71 14.55
CA ASN A 454 -0.13 12.34 14.22
C ASN A 454 0.20 12.42 12.73
N GLY A 455 -0.70 12.97 11.91
CA GLY A 455 -0.50 13.14 10.47
C GLY A 455 -0.86 11.92 9.61
N ASN A 456 -1.30 10.81 10.21
CA ASN A 456 -1.76 9.64 9.45
C ASN A 456 -3.08 9.97 8.75
N GLU A 457 -3.15 9.67 7.48
CA GLU A 457 -4.28 10.00 6.63
C GLU A 457 -5.05 8.74 6.20
N SER A 458 -6.36 8.87 6.05
CA SER A 458 -7.15 7.83 5.39
C SER A 458 -6.82 7.74 3.89
N VAL A 459 -7.27 6.68 3.24
CA VAL A 459 -7.33 6.66 1.76
C VAL A 459 -8.21 7.81 1.29
N VAL A 460 -7.82 8.47 0.20
CA VAL A 460 -8.58 9.58 -0.38
C VAL A 460 -9.89 9.05 -0.99
N VAL A 461 -10.99 9.69 -0.64
CA VAL A 461 -12.32 9.38 -1.19
C VAL A 461 -12.61 10.28 -2.38
N PHE A 462 -12.85 9.66 -3.54
CA PHE A 462 -13.29 10.35 -4.74
C PHE A 462 -14.79 10.70 -4.65
N PRO A 463 -15.24 11.91 -5.07
CA PRO A 463 -16.64 12.31 -4.97
C PRO A 463 -17.55 11.43 -5.84
N VAL A 464 -18.59 10.87 -5.23
CA VAL A 464 -19.60 10.05 -5.92
C VAL A 464 -20.93 10.78 -6.14
N GLY A 465 -21.11 11.95 -5.53
CA GLY A 465 -22.34 12.76 -5.62
C GLY A 465 -22.07 14.15 -6.20
N ILE A 466 -23.10 14.71 -6.86
CA ILE A 466 -23.05 16.05 -7.42
C ILE A 466 -23.90 17.00 -6.55
N ILE A 467 -23.37 18.19 -6.30
CA ILE A 467 -24.12 19.31 -5.71
C ILE A 467 -24.75 20.07 -6.89
N PRO A 468 -26.10 20.14 -6.99
CA PRO A 468 -26.74 20.84 -8.07
C PRO A 468 -26.33 22.32 -8.12
N PRO A 469 -26.24 22.94 -9.32
CA PRO A 469 -26.08 24.39 -9.43
C PRO A 469 -27.26 25.10 -8.74
N ARG A 470 -26.95 26.20 -8.08
CA ARG A 470 -27.96 27.06 -7.46
C ARG A 470 -28.67 27.89 -8.52
#